data_aff8c74e1aa42bccbcb86ff4adc8f0bf
#
_entry.id   aff8c74e1aa42bccbcb86ff4adc8f0bf
#
_cell.length_a   1.000
_cell.length_b   1.000
_cell.length_c   1.000
_cell.angle_alpha   90.00
_cell.angle_beta   90.00
_cell.angle_gamma   90.00
#
_symmetry.space_group_name_H-M   'P 1'
#
loop_
_entity.id
_entity.type
_entity.pdbx_description
1 polymer ?
#
loop_
_entity_poly.entity_id
_entity_poly.type
_entity_poly.pdbx_seq_one_letter_code
_entity_poly.pdbx_strand_id
1 'polypeptide(L)'
;MAYFDNAATTYPKPECVYQTMDEFYRNTGGSAGRGNHSFSMATSNLVAETRKKIQELLHCPAKQVVFEPTATIALNIIIQGVVENGARNIYISPFEHNAVTRTLSGIAKKASLNIIELTVDSSLHYDLEQIRYQFESVPPDFVIVSHASNVMGLIAPVKDIFILAKKYKAVTLVDMAQTAGLVDCNLGLEVFDFAAFAGHKTMLGPTGISGFVMKPDIDLPPILFGGTGTESANQDMPLSLPERYEMGTLNTVGISGLYASINWILAHGVDTLFREEHEKRSMLLSLLQEYDFIKIVGNRAGDDFVGIVSCLIQGISSESAGEIFSSNNIAVRTGLQCAPAAHRFLKTFPAGTIRFSVNAFTSNADFDVLREALEFISDNL
;
A
#
# COMPACT_ATOMS: atom_id res chain seq x y z
N MET A 1 18.75 13.75 -10.96
CA MET A 1 17.79 13.93 -9.83
C MET A 1 17.92 12.71 -8.94
N ALA A 2 18.28 12.90 -7.68
CA ALA A 2 18.25 11.85 -6.68
C ALA A 2 16.81 11.61 -6.21
N TYR A 3 16.35 10.34 -6.19
CA TYR A 3 14.95 10.04 -5.96
C TYR A 3 14.73 9.28 -4.63
N PHE A 4 14.18 10.00 -3.64
CA PHE A 4 13.85 9.50 -2.31
C PHE A 4 12.35 9.59 -1.97
N ASP A 5 11.46 9.53 -2.99
CA ASP A 5 10.00 9.53 -2.77
C ASP A 5 9.33 8.23 -3.27
N ASN A 6 10.01 7.08 -3.12
CA ASN A 6 9.54 5.76 -3.55
C ASN A 6 8.23 5.32 -2.87
N ALA A 7 7.98 5.75 -1.63
CA ALA A 7 6.74 5.45 -0.92
C ALA A 7 5.51 6.17 -1.51
N ALA A 8 5.69 7.22 -2.32
CA ALA A 8 4.61 7.81 -3.10
C ALA A 8 4.37 7.02 -4.39
N THR A 9 5.42 6.77 -5.15
CA THR A 9 5.45 5.87 -6.31
C THR A 9 6.89 5.46 -6.58
N THR A 10 7.13 4.19 -6.86
CA THR A 10 8.49 3.72 -7.14
C THR A 10 9.01 4.28 -8.47
N TYR A 11 10.26 4.77 -8.48
CA TYR A 11 10.96 5.23 -9.68
C TYR A 11 12.48 4.96 -9.53
N PRO A 12 13.16 4.46 -10.63
CA PRO A 12 12.56 3.97 -11.88
C PRO A 12 11.77 2.68 -11.68
N LYS A 13 11.08 2.23 -12.72
CA LYS A 13 10.53 0.87 -12.81
C LYS A 13 11.56 -0.06 -13.45
N PRO A 14 11.46 -1.39 -13.25
CA PRO A 14 12.21 -2.34 -14.06
C PRO A 14 11.97 -2.09 -15.55
N GLU A 15 13.03 -2.15 -16.38
CA GLU A 15 12.94 -1.83 -17.80
C GLU A 15 11.90 -2.68 -18.55
N CYS A 16 11.71 -3.94 -18.13
CA CYS A 16 10.71 -4.83 -18.70
C CYS A 16 9.28 -4.28 -18.57
N VAL A 17 8.99 -3.43 -17.58
CA VAL A 17 7.68 -2.81 -17.41
C VAL A 17 7.37 -1.86 -18.57
N TYR A 18 8.31 -0.98 -18.90
CA TYR A 18 8.17 -0.03 -20.00
C TYR A 18 8.04 -0.75 -21.35
N GLN A 19 8.92 -1.70 -21.60
CA GLN A 19 8.95 -2.50 -22.84
C GLN A 19 7.67 -3.29 -23.03
N THR A 20 7.22 -4.02 -22.02
CA THR A 20 5.99 -4.83 -22.12
C THR A 20 4.76 -3.95 -22.35
N MET A 21 4.66 -2.80 -21.71
CA MET A 21 3.53 -1.86 -21.93
C MET A 21 3.51 -1.33 -23.36
N ASP A 22 4.65 -0.90 -23.91
CA ASP A 22 4.74 -0.38 -25.26
C ASP A 22 4.41 -1.48 -26.29
N GLU A 23 5.04 -2.65 -26.16
CA GLU A 23 4.79 -3.80 -27.06
C GLU A 23 3.34 -4.27 -27.03
N PHE A 24 2.77 -4.40 -25.83
CA PHE A 24 1.38 -4.82 -25.67
C PHE A 24 0.42 -3.84 -26.34
N TYR A 25 0.62 -2.53 -26.13
CA TYR A 25 -0.30 -1.52 -26.66
C TYR A 25 -0.22 -1.39 -28.17
N ARG A 26 0.98 -1.55 -28.76
CA ARG A 26 1.16 -1.54 -30.22
C ARG A 26 0.62 -2.79 -30.92
N ASN A 27 0.81 -3.96 -30.31
CA ASN A 27 0.63 -5.23 -31.01
C ASN A 27 -0.65 -5.97 -30.64
N THR A 28 -1.23 -5.67 -29.46
CA THR A 28 -2.40 -6.42 -28.95
C THR A 28 -3.55 -5.49 -28.58
N GLY A 29 -3.36 -4.52 -27.72
CA GLY A 29 -4.24 -3.39 -27.36
C GLY A 29 -5.77 -3.57 -27.35
N GLY A 30 -6.26 -4.83 -27.35
CA GLY A 30 -7.69 -5.15 -27.39
C GLY A 30 -8.32 -5.05 -26.01
N SER A 31 -9.66 -5.01 -25.94
CA SER A 31 -10.37 -5.10 -24.67
C SER A 31 -10.51 -6.56 -24.22
N ALA A 32 -10.39 -6.81 -22.93
CA ALA A 32 -10.65 -8.13 -22.37
C ALA A 32 -12.16 -8.45 -22.36
N GLY A 33 -12.49 -9.74 -22.49
CA GLY A 33 -13.80 -10.28 -22.13
C GLY A 33 -14.94 -10.16 -23.14
N ARG A 34 -14.81 -9.36 -24.23
CA ARG A 34 -15.97 -9.06 -25.11
C ARG A 34 -15.87 -9.52 -26.57
N GLY A 35 -14.76 -10.08 -26.99
CA GLY A 35 -14.57 -10.45 -28.41
C GLY A 35 -14.00 -11.84 -28.57
N ASN A 36 -14.43 -12.52 -29.67
CA ASN A 36 -13.90 -13.82 -30.04
C ASN A 36 -12.73 -13.70 -31.04
N HIS A 37 -12.19 -12.49 -31.25
CA HIS A 37 -11.02 -12.26 -32.08
C HIS A 37 -9.70 -12.38 -31.29
N SER A 38 -8.62 -12.65 -31.99
CA SER A 38 -7.30 -12.97 -31.38
C SER A 38 -6.83 -11.93 -30.38
N PHE A 39 -7.02 -10.62 -30.61
CA PHE A 39 -6.60 -9.56 -29.69
C PHE A 39 -7.38 -9.60 -28.37
N SER A 40 -8.70 -9.80 -28.41
CA SER A 40 -9.51 -9.90 -27.19
C SER A 40 -9.13 -11.16 -26.39
N MET A 41 -8.89 -12.28 -27.06
CA MET A 41 -8.44 -13.51 -26.40
C MET A 41 -7.07 -13.35 -25.76
N ALA A 42 -6.11 -12.74 -26.47
CA ALA A 42 -4.77 -12.47 -25.92
C ALA A 42 -4.82 -11.58 -24.69
N THR A 43 -5.64 -10.50 -24.75
CA THR A 43 -5.83 -9.59 -23.60
C THR A 43 -6.50 -10.29 -22.42
N SER A 44 -7.54 -11.10 -22.65
CA SER A 44 -8.20 -11.88 -21.59
C SER A 44 -7.25 -12.87 -20.92
N ASN A 45 -6.39 -13.53 -21.72
CA ASN A 45 -5.35 -14.43 -21.18
C ASN A 45 -4.33 -13.65 -20.33
N LEU A 46 -3.87 -12.48 -20.78
CA LEU A 46 -2.96 -11.65 -19.99
C LEU A 46 -3.57 -11.25 -18.64
N VAL A 47 -4.84 -10.83 -18.63
CA VAL A 47 -5.56 -10.48 -17.40
C VAL A 47 -5.62 -11.68 -16.45
N ALA A 48 -5.98 -12.86 -16.97
CA ALA A 48 -6.07 -14.09 -16.18
C ALA A 48 -4.70 -14.52 -15.62
N GLU A 49 -3.66 -14.48 -16.45
CA GLU A 49 -2.30 -14.82 -16.02
C GLU A 49 -1.76 -13.82 -14.99
N THR A 50 -2.08 -12.52 -15.13
CA THR A 50 -1.69 -11.52 -14.13
C THR A 50 -2.32 -11.80 -12.77
N ARG A 51 -3.60 -12.22 -12.72
CA ARG A 51 -4.24 -12.64 -11.47
C ARG A 51 -3.52 -13.83 -10.83
N LYS A 52 -3.17 -14.86 -11.63
CA LYS A 52 -2.39 -16.01 -11.14
C LYS A 52 -1.04 -15.60 -10.58
N LYS A 53 -0.35 -14.66 -11.24
CA LYS A 53 0.93 -14.15 -10.77
C LYS A 53 0.81 -13.34 -9.47
N ILE A 54 -0.27 -12.59 -9.27
CA ILE A 54 -0.57 -11.94 -7.98
C ILE A 54 -0.84 -13.02 -6.90
N GLN A 55 -1.62 -14.05 -7.22
CA GLN A 55 -1.89 -15.15 -6.30
C GLN A 55 -0.61 -15.91 -5.92
N GLU A 56 0.31 -16.12 -6.87
CA GLU A 56 1.63 -16.70 -6.63
C GLU A 56 2.47 -15.82 -5.71
N LEU A 57 2.61 -14.53 -6.03
CA LEU A 57 3.39 -13.55 -5.29
C LEU A 57 2.92 -13.39 -3.84
N LEU A 58 1.61 -13.47 -3.60
CA LEU A 58 0.98 -13.27 -2.28
C LEU A 58 0.57 -14.59 -1.61
N HIS A 59 1.01 -15.74 -2.13
CA HIS A 59 0.74 -17.08 -1.59
C HIS A 59 -0.75 -17.38 -1.35
N CYS A 60 -1.65 -16.99 -2.28
CA CYS A 60 -3.09 -17.09 -2.08
C CYS A 60 -3.86 -17.71 -3.27
N PRO A 61 -3.53 -18.92 -3.74
CA PRO A 61 -4.08 -19.50 -4.97
C PRO A 61 -5.60 -19.71 -4.93
N ALA A 62 -6.19 -19.78 -3.74
CA ALA A 62 -7.64 -20.00 -3.57
C ALA A 62 -8.44 -18.69 -3.49
N LYS A 63 -7.78 -17.53 -3.46
CA LYS A 63 -8.46 -16.23 -3.33
C LYS A 63 -8.71 -15.58 -4.69
N GLN A 64 -9.71 -14.71 -4.73
CA GLN A 64 -10.01 -13.89 -5.90
C GLN A 64 -9.14 -12.62 -5.91
N VAL A 65 -8.69 -12.23 -7.09
CA VAL A 65 -8.00 -10.95 -7.33
C VAL A 65 -8.95 -10.05 -8.10
N VAL A 66 -9.16 -8.84 -7.60
CA VAL A 66 -10.00 -7.81 -8.22
C VAL A 66 -9.10 -6.64 -8.59
N PHE A 67 -9.16 -6.20 -9.85
CA PHE A 67 -8.40 -5.04 -10.31
C PHE A 67 -9.18 -3.75 -10.14
N GLU A 68 -8.48 -2.73 -9.63
CA GLU A 68 -9.00 -1.39 -9.45
C GLU A 68 -7.98 -0.35 -9.96
N PRO A 69 -8.42 0.84 -10.36
CA PRO A 69 -7.49 1.88 -10.79
C PRO A 69 -6.52 2.32 -9.68
N THR A 70 -6.98 2.30 -8.41
CA THR A 70 -6.19 2.74 -7.25
C THR A 70 -6.52 1.91 -6.01
N ALA A 71 -5.55 1.75 -5.11
CA ALA A 71 -5.78 1.16 -3.79
C ALA A 71 -6.85 1.92 -2.98
N THR A 72 -7.02 3.22 -3.21
CA THR A 72 -8.09 4.02 -2.57
C THR A 72 -9.48 3.50 -2.95
N ILE A 73 -9.72 3.19 -4.23
CA ILE A 73 -11.00 2.62 -4.67
C ILE A 73 -11.18 1.23 -4.08
N ALA A 74 -10.16 0.38 -4.12
CA ALA A 74 -10.17 -0.95 -3.52
C ALA A 74 -10.56 -0.91 -2.02
N LEU A 75 -9.91 -0.05 -1.24
CA LEU A 75 -10.20 0.16 0.18
C LEU A 75 -11.63 0.68 0.40
N ASN A 76 -12.12 1.59 -0.46
CA ASN A 76 -13.50 2.09 -0.37
C ASN A 76 -14.52 0.98 -0.61
N ILE A 77 -14.33 0.15 -1.63
CA ILE A 77 -15.24 -0.97 -1.93
C ILE A 77 -15.32 -1.91 -0.72
N ILE A 78 -14.17 -2.32 -0.17
CA ILE A 78 -14.13 -3.25 0.96
C ILE A 78 -14.75 -2.61 2.21
N ILE A 79 -14.30 -1.42 2.60
CA ILE A 79 -14.74 -0.78 3.86
C ILE A 79 -16.23 -0.47 3.82
N GLN A 80 -16.74 0.11 2.73
CA GLN A 80 -18.17 0.40 2.60
C GLN A 80 -18.98 -0.89 2.58
N GLY A 81 -18.58 -1.88 1.78
CA GLY A 81 -19.28 -3.15 1.68
C GLY A 81 -19.36 -3.90 3.02
N VAL A 82 -18.27 -3.94 3.80
CA VAL A 82 -18.26 -4.57 5.13
C VAL A 82 -19.16 -3.82 6.12
N VAL A 83 -19.18 -2.49 6.07
CA VAL A 83 -20.09 -1.68 6.93
C VAL A 83 -21.56 -1.84 6.51
N GLU A 84 -21.85 -1.91 5.22
CA GLU A 84 -23.20 -2.18 4.72
C GLU A 84 -23.69 -3.58 5.13
N ASN A 85 -22.79 -4.57 5.22
CA ASN A 85 -23.08 -5.89 5.79
C ASN A 85 -23.24 -5.90 7.33
N GLY A 86 -23.21 -4.73 7.97
CA GLY A 86 -23.59 -4.59 9.38
C GLY A 86 -22.43 -4.39 10.37
N ALA A 87 -21.18 -4.33 9.95
CA ALA A 87 -20.06 -4.04 10.85
C ALA A 87 -20.20 -2.66 11.51
N ARG A 88 -19.97 -2.60 12.83
CA ARG A 88 -20.09 -1.36 13.63
C ARG A 88 -18.87 -1.09 14.50
N ASN A 89 -18.31 -2.10 15.16
CA ASN A 89 -17.09 -2.01 15.95
C ASN A 89 -15.90 -2.23 15.04
N ILE A 90 -15.24 -1.14 14.65
CA ILE A 90 -14.16 -1.14 13.66
C ILE A 90 -12.86 -0.77 14.35
N TYR A 91 -11.91 -1.68 14.34
CA TYR A 91 -10.57 -1.42 14.84
C TYR A 91 -9.63 -1.05 13.69
N ILE A 92 -8.85 -0.02 13.91
CA ILE A 92 -7.84 0.47 12.94
C ILE A 92 -6.48 0.61 13.61
N SER A 93 -5.40 0.52 12.84
CA SER A 93 -4.11 0.92 13.38
C SER A 93 -4.02 2.45 13.51
N PRO A 94 -3.19 3.01 14.42
CA PRO A 94 -3.00 4.45 14.50
C PRO A 94 -2.23 5.02 13.28
N PHE A 95 -1.77 4.17 12.39
CA PHE A 95 -0.93 4.54 11.24
C PHE A 95 -1.64 4.48 9.89
N GLU A 96 -2.97 4.38 9.89
CA GLU A 96 -3.76 4.24 8.68
C GLU A 96 -3.65 5.45 7.75
N HIS A 97 -3.60 5.15 6.46
CA HIS A 97 -3.66 6.13 5.39
C HIS A 97 -5.06 6.79 5.31
N ASN A 98 -5.13 8.01 4.76
CA ASN A 98 -6.38 8.74 4.54
C ASN A 98 -7.42 7.95 3.70
N ALA A 99 -7.00 7.00 2.88
CA ALA A 99 -7.93 6.13 2.15
C ALA A 99 -8.78 5.27 3.07
N VAL A 100 -8.30 4.92 4.26
CA VAL A 100 -9.04 4.24 5.33
C VAL A 100 -9.78 5.26 6.19
N THR A 101 -9.06 6.19 6.81
CA THR A 101 -9.62 7.09 7.83
C THR A 101 -10.68 8.05 7.28
N ARG A 102 -10.49 8.59 6.06
CA ARG A 102 -11.51 9.45 5.41
C ARG A 102 -12.72 8.67 4.97
N THR A 103 -12.55 7.43 4.51
CA THR A 103 -13.67 6.55 4.15
C THR A 103 -14.52 6.27 5.38
N LEU A 104 -13.91 5.85 6.49
CA LEU A 104 -14.62 5.63 7.76
C LEU A 104 -15.29 6.91 8.28
N SER A 105 -14.58 8.05 8.24
CA SER A 105 -15.15 9.36 8.63
C SER A 105 -16.34 9.76 7.75
N GLY A 106 -16.28 9.47 6.44
CA GLY A 106 -17.39 9.71 5.53
C GLY A 106 -18.62 8.88 5.85
N ILE A 107 -18.43 7.58 6.14
CA ILE A 107 -19.50 6.66 6.51
C ILE A 107 -20.09 7.02 7.89
N ALA A 108 -19.25 7.38 8.86
CA ALA A 108 -19.67 7.73 10.22
C ALA A 108 -20.64 8.94 10.28
N LYS A 109 -20.71 9.75 9.23
CA LYS A 109 -21.70 10.83 9.09
C LYS A 109 -23.10 10.30 8.77
N LYS A 110 -23.23 9.05 8.32
CA LYS A 110 -24.48 8.44 7.86
C LYS A 110 -24.87 7.20 8.66
N ALA A 111 -23.89 6.55 9.30
CA ALA A 111 -24.07 5.35 10.09
C ALA A 111 -23.35 5.49 11.44
N SER A 112 -23.93 4.92 12.50
CA SER A 112 -23.24 4.88 13.80
C SER A 112 -22.10 3.87 13.74
N LEU A 113 -20.85 4.33 13.79
CA LEU A 113 -19.66 3.52 13.85
C LEU A 113 -18.91 3.79 15.14
N ASN A 114 -18.42 2.72 15.75
CA ASN A 114 -17.48 2.76 16.86
C ASN A 114 -16.08 2.46 16.31
N ILE A 115 -15.28 3.49 16.08
CA ILE A 115 -13.94 3.38 15.51
C ILE A 115 -12.94 3.43 16.65
N ILE A 116 -12.15 2.38 16.83
CA ILE A 116 -11.22 2.18 17.94
C ILE A 116 -9.82 1.99 17.39
N GLU A 117 -8.86 2.74 17.93
CA GLU A 117 -7.45 2.55 17.57
C GLU A 117 -6.85 1.37 18.35
N LEU A 118 -6.10 0.51 17.64
CA LEU A 118 -5.30 -0.55 18.24
C LEU A 118 -4.18 0.03 19.08
N THR A 119 -3.90 -0.59 20.21
CA THR A 119 -2.86 -0.12 21.13
C THR A 119 -1.47 -0.36 20.57
N VAL A 120 -0.72 0.72 20.46
CA VAL A 120 0.72 0.73 20.15
C VAL A 120 1.41 1.53 21.25
N ASP A 121 2.49 1.00 21.78
CA ASP A 121 3.25 1.68 22.85
C ASP A 121 4.15 2.83 22.30
N SER A 122 4.73 3.60 23.22
CA SER A 122 5.63 4.71 22.85
C SER A 122 6.94 4.25 22.20
N SER A 123 7.26 2.97 22.29
CA SER A 123 8.42 2.32 21.66
C SER A 123 8.06 1.69 20.31
N LEU A 124 6.87 1.98 19.78
CA LEU A 124 6.37 1.53 18.48
C LEU A 124 6.09 0.01 18.41
N HIS A 125 5.78 -0.65 19.53
CA HIS A 125 5.33 -2.03 19.52
C HIS A 125 3.81 -2.11 19.60
N TYR A 126 3.21 -2.94 18.75
CA TYR A 126 1.81 -3.31 18.88
C TYR A 126 1.66 -4.19 20.13
N ASP A 127 0.94 -3.70 21.14
CA ASP A 127 0.72 -4.43 22.38
C ASP A 127 -0.39 -5.47 22.21
N LEU A 128 0.00 -6.68 21.79
CA LEU A 128 -0.93 -7.77 21.52
C LEU A 128 -1.76 -8.18 22.75
N GLU A 129 -1.26 -7.99 23.97
CA GLU A 129 -2.01 -8.27 25.18
C GLU A 129 -3.11 -7.22 25.40
N GLN A 130 -2.78 -5.93 25.26
CA GLN A 130 -3.76 -4.86 25.34
C GLN A 130 -4.78 -4.95 24.19
N ILE A 131 -4.35 -5.29 22.98
CA ILE A 131 -5.25 -5.52 21.84
C ILE A 131 -6.22 -6.66 22.16
N ARG A 132 -5.76 -7.75 22.79
CA ARG A 132 -6.64 -8.83 23.24
C ARG A 132 -7.68 -8.32 24.24
N TYR A 133 -7.29 -7.51 25.24
CA TYR A 133 -8.22 -6.90 26.18
C TYR A 133 -9.20 -5.92 25.52
N GLN A 134 -8.75 -5.14 24.53
CA GLN A 134 -9.63 -4.29 23.73
C GLN A 134 -10.72 -5.13 23.05
N PHE A 135 -10.35 -6.25 22.41
CA PHE A 135 -11.28 -7.14 21.71
C PHE A 135 -12.23 -7.89 22.68
N GLU A 136 -11.76 -8.24 23.88
CA GLU A 136 -12.60 -8.82 24.93
C GLU A 136 -13.64 -7.80 25.44
N SER A 137 -13.25 -6.55 25.61
CA SER A 137 -14.12 -5.47 26.10
C SER A 137 -15.15 -5.03 25.07
N VAL A 138 -14.72 -4.84 23.83
CA VAL A 138 -15.56 -4.46 22.70
C VAL A 138 -15.24 -5.39 21.54
N PRO A 139 -15.97 -6.49 21.33
CA PRO A 139 -15.71 -7.42 20.26
C PRO A 139 -15.68 -6.74 18.88
N PRO A 140 -14.63 -6.96 18.08
CA PRO A 140 -14.53 -6.36 16.76
C PRO A 140 -15.50 -7.03 15.76
N ASP A 141 -16.12 -6.23 14.91
CA ASP A 141 -16.77 -6.69 13.69
C ASP A 141 -15.80 -6.62 12.50
N PHE A 142 -14.91 -5.63 12.51
CA PHE A 142 -13.95 -5.39 11.42
C PHE A 142 -12.62 -4.86 11.97
N VAL A 143 -11.51 -5.41 11.46
CA VAL A 143 -10.15 -4.98 11.84
C VAL A 143 -9.37 -4.62 10.57
N ILE A 144 -8.90 -3.37 10.50
CA ILE A 144 -8.16 -2.82 9.37
C ILE A 144 -6.76 -2.45 9.86
N VAL A 145 -5.73 -2.94 9.18
CA VAL A 145 -4.34 -2.65 9.54
C VAL A 145 -3.51 -2.38 8.29
N SER A 146 -2.89 -1.20 8.23
CA SER A 146 -1.81 -0.96 7.26
C SER A 146 -0.62 -1.86 7.60
N HIS A 147 -0.21 -2.72 6.66
CA HIS A 147 0.89 -3.67 6.87
C HIS A 147 2.21 -2.96 7.14
N ALA A 148 2.45 -1.81 6.50
CA ALA A 148 3.51 -0.90 6.91
C ALA A 148 3.06 0.56 6.86
N SER A 149 3.52 1.35 7.85
CA SER A 149 3.26 2.79 7.90
C SER A 149 3.93 3.51 6.73
N ASN A 150 3.16 4.27 5.96
CA ASN A 150 3.68 5.10 4.89
C ASN A 150 4.40 6.38 5.40
N VAL A 151 4.44 6.60 6.71
CA VAL A 151 5.16 7.72 7.35
C VAL A 151 6.54 7.29 7.83
N MET A 152 6.66 6.16 8.52
CA MET A 152 7.89 5.75 9.18
C MET A 152 8.40 4.36 8.76
N GLY A 153 7.62 3.64 7.96
CA GLY A 153 8.01 2.32 7.46
C GLY A 153 7.78 1.15 8.41
N LEU A 154 7.31 1.38 9.64
CA LEU A 154 7.08 0.32 10.63
C LEU A 154 6.12 -0.74 10.09
N ILE A 155 6.53 -1.99 10.10
CA ILE A 155 5.74 -3.16 9.72
C ILE A 155 4.91 -3.63 10.93
N ALA A 156 3.60 -3.80 10.73
CA ALA A 156 2.68 -4.27 11.75
C ALA A 156 2.63 -5.81 11.80
N PRO A 157 2.48 -6.43 12.96
CA PRO A 157 2.30 -7.88 13.11
C PRO A 157 0.86 -8.31 12.74
N VAL A 158 0.47 -8.06 11.48
CA VAL A 158 -0.92 -8.22 11.00
C VAL A 158 -1.47 -9.62 11.21
N LYS A 159 -0.62 -10.65 11.04
CA LYS A 159 -1.01 -12.04 11.26
C LYS A 159 -1.48 -12.27 12.69
N ASP A 160 -0.70 -11.80 13.67
CA ASP A 160 -0.99 -12.03 15.09
C ASP A 160 -2.24 -11.24 15.52
N ILE A 161 -2.37 -10.00 15.07
CA ILE A 161 -3.57 -9.18 15.31
C ILE A 161 -4.81 -9.86 14.73
N PHE A 162 -4.73 -10.40 13.51
CA PHE A 162 -5.86 -11.04 12.84
C PHE A 162 -6.21 -12.40 13.45
N ILE A 163 -5.22 -13.14 13.98
CA ILE A 163 -5.49 -14.35 14.80
C ILE A 163 -6.35 -14.00 16.01
N LEU A 164 -6.07 -12.89 16.69
CA LEU A 164 -6.91 -12.43 17.81
C LEU A 164 -8.31 -12.02 17.34
N ALA A 165 -8.41 -11.27 16.24
CA ALA A 165 -9.68 -10.82 15.67
C ALA A 165 -10.59 -11.98 15.25
N LYS A 166 -10.01 -13.03 14.67
CA LYS A 166 -10.76 -14.22 14.21
C LYS A 166 -11.43 -15.00 15.35
N LYS A 167 -10.99 -14.86 16.59
CA LYS A 167 -11.72 -15.43 17.76
C LYS A 167 -13.14 -14.84 17.91
N TYR A 168 -13.35 -13.64 17.39
CA TYR A 168 -14.63 -12.92 17.40
C TYR A 168 -15.36 -12.96 16.05
N LYS A 169 -14.82 -13.73 15.07
CA LYS A 169 -15.34 -13.82 13.69
C LYS A 169 -15.27 -12.48 12.93
N ALA A 170 -14.42 -11.55 13.38
CA ALA A 170 -14.25 -10.27 12.74
C ALA A 170 -13.76 -10.42 11.28
N VAL A 171 -14.24 -9.56 10.42
CA VAL A 171 -13.68 -9.39 9.08
C VAL A 171 -12.31 -8.72 9.21
N THR A 172 -11.36 -9.09 8.36
CA THR A 172 -10.00 -8.55 8.40
C THR A 172 -9.59 -7.96 7.05
N LEU A 173 -8.96 -6.80 7.09
CA LEU A 173 -8.41 -6.11 5.92
C LEU A 173 -6.99 -5.65 6.21
N VAL A 174 -6.04 -6.07 5.39
CA VAL A 174 -4.68 -5.53 5.40
C VAL A 174 -4.47 -4.58 4.21
N ASP A 175 -4.02 -3.35 4.48
CA ASP A 175 -3.54 -2.43 3.44
C ASP A 175 -2.04 -2.71 3.19
N MET A 176 -1.75 -3.34 2.06
CA MET A 176 -0.40 -3.71 1.64
C MET A 176 0.20 -2.72 0.62
N ALA A 177 -0.30 -1.49 0.56
CA ALA A 177 0.19 -0.51 -0.40
C ALA A 177 1.70 -0.21 -0.29
N GLN A 178 2.31 -0.47 0.87
CA GLN A 178 3.75 -0.29 1.11
C GLN A 178 4.53 -1.60 1.24
N THR A 179 3.90 -2.76 0.99
CA THR A 179 4.53 -4.06 1.30
C THR A 179 4.27 -5.14 0.26
N ALA A 180 3.22 -5.04 -0.56
CA ALA A 180 2.91 -6.06 -1.57
C ALA A 180 4.08 -6.23 -2.56
N GLY A 181 4.65 -7.44 -2.65
CA GLY A 181 5.81 -7.73 -3.49
C GLY A 181 7.17 -7.34 -2.89
N LEU A 182 7.19 -6.81 -1.65
CA LEU A 182 8.39 -6.45 -0.93
C LEU A 182 8.55 -7.21 0.39
N VAL A 183 7.47 -7.34 1.15
CA VAL A 183 7.47 -8.09 2.43
C VAL A 183 6.69 -9.37 2.22
N ASP A 184 7.33 -10.51 2.50
CA ASP A 184 6.66 -11.80 2.36
C ASP A 184 5.48 -11.90 3.33
N CYS A 185 4.31 -12.21 2.79
CA CYS A 185 3.07 -12.32 3.55
C CYS A 185 2.16 -13.38 2.93
N ASN A 186 1.98 -14.50 3.63
CA ASN A 186 1.14 -15.59 3.17
C ASN A 186 -0.35 -15.25 3.37
N LEU A 187 -0.96 -14.63 2.36
CA LEU A 187 -2.39 -14.33 2.34
C LEU A 187 -3.29 -15.56 2.17
N GLY A 188 -2.73 -16.74 1.91
CA GLY A 188 -3.48 -18.01 1.91
C GLY A 188 -4.00 -18.43 3.28
N LEU A 189 -3.45 -17.87 4.36
CA LEU A 189 -3.94 -18.13 5.71
C LEU A 189 -5.38 -17.63 5.90
N GLU A 190 -6.16 -18.40 6.67
CA GLU A 190 -7.58 -18.11 6.94
C GLU A 190 -7.83 -16.81 7.69
N VAL A 191 -6.82 -16.24 8.29
CA VAL A 191 -6.93 -14.97 9.03
C VAL A 191 -7.05 -13.73 8.15
N PHE A 192 -6.69 -13.83 6.87
CA PHE A 192 -6.78 -12.72 5.91
C PHE A 192 -8.06 -12.86 5.07
N ASP A 193 -9.02 -11.96 5.24
CA ASP A 193 -10.21 -11.92 4.38
C ASP A 193 -9.96 -11.06 3.15
N PHE A 194 -9.40 -9.86 3.34
CA PHE A 194 -9.08 -8.90 2.31
C PHE A 194 -7.64 -8.39 2.43
N ALA A 195 -7.01 -8.14 1.28
CA ALA A 195 -5.73 -7.45 1.19
C ALA A 195 -5.76 -6.48 0.01
N ALA A 196 -5.59 -5.17 0.26
CA ALA A 196 -5.51 -4.16 -0.79
C ALA A 196 -4.05 -3.90 -1.18
N PHE A 197 -3.77 -3.70 -2.48
CA PHE A 197 -2.44 -3.42 -2.99
C PHE A 197 -2.41 -2.23 -3.94
N ALA A 198 -1.27 -1.55 -4.01
CA ALA A 198 -0.98 -0.47 -4.94
C ALA A 198 0.05 -0.94 -5.98
N GLY A 199 -0.36 -1.14 -7.22
CA GLY A 199 0.53 -1.68 -8.25
C GLY A 199 1.75 -0.82 -8.55
N HIS A 200 1.64 0.50 -8.39
CA HIS A 200 2.69 1.47 -8.72
C HIS A 200 3.73 1.73 -7.63
N LYS A 201 3.60 1.10 -6.45
CA LYS A 201 4.54 1.21 -5.33
C LYS A 201 5.45 -0.01 -5.28
N THR A 202 5.44 -0.75 -4.20
CA THR A 202 6.32 -1.91 -3.98
C THR A 202 6.11 -3.06 -4.96
N MET A 203 4.98 -3.13 -5.66
CA MET A 203 4.79 -4.05 -6.79
C MET A 203 5.47 -3.59 -8.09
N LEU A 204 6.15 -2.44 -8.11
CA LEU A 204 6.97 -1.92 -9.21
C LEU A 204 6.23 -1.72 -10.55
N GLY A 205 4.92 -1.83 -10.57
CA GLY A 205 4.07 -1.67 -11.74
C GLY A 205 3.76 -0.21 -12.09
N PRO A 206 3.02 0.06 -13.16
CA PRO A 206 2.64 1.42 -13.54
C PRO A 206 1.55 2.00 -12.63
N THR A 207 1.33 3.32 -12.74
CA THR A 207 0.18 3.99 -12.15
C THR A 207 -1.13 3.57 -12.85
N GLY A 208 -2.27 3.74 -12.16
CA GLY A 208 -3.59 3.44 -12.74
C GLY A 208 -3.95 1.95 -12.75
N ILE A 209 -3.19 1.12 -12.05
CA ILE A 209 -3.50 -0.28 -11.78
C ILE A 209 -3.15 -0.62 -10.33
N SER A 210 -4.11 -1.16 -9.62
CA SER A 210 -4.09 -1.58 -8.22
C SER A 210 -5.15 -2.67 -8.04
N GLY A 211 -5.54 -2.98 -6.83
CA GLY A 211 -6.62 -3.91 -6.60
C GLY A 211 -6.64 -4.46 -5.19
N PHE A 212 -7.38 -5.54 -5.04
CA PHE A 212 -7.42 -6.28 -3.79
C PHE A 212 -7.57 -7.79 -4.03
N VAL A 213 -7.15 -8.53 -3.03
CA VAL A 213 -7.37 -9.97 -2.92
C VAL A 213 -8.45 -10.21 -1.88
N MET A 214 -9.36 -11.16 -2.13
CA MET A 214 -10.47 -11.48 -1.22
C MET A 214 -10.74 -12.98 -1.15
N LYS A 215 -11.30 -13.43 -0.03
CA LYS A 215 -11.90 -14.75 0.08
C LYS A 215 -13.13 -14.85 -0.82
N PRO A 216 -13.30 -15.95 -1.58
CA PRO A 216 -14.39 -16.08 -2.54
C PRO A 216 -15.77 -16.28 -1.88
N ASP A 217 -15.81 -16.67 -0.62
CA ASP A 217 -17.03 -16.91 0.17
C ASP A 217 -17.56 -15.67 0.89
N ILE A 218 -16.87 -14.54 0.80
CA ILE A 218 -17.34 -13.27 1.37
C ILE A 218 -18.06 -12.47 0.27
N ASP A 219 -19.34 -12.24 0.48
CA ASP A 219 -20.15 -11.40 -0.40
C ASP A 219 -20.28 -9.99 0.18
N LEU A 220 -19.84 -8.99 -0.58
CA LEU A 220 -20.04 -7.58 -0.27
C LEU A 220 -21.06 -6.99 -1.25
N PRO A 221 -21.98 -6.11 -0.78
CA PRO A 221 -22.81 -5.34 -1.69
C PRO A 221 -21.93 -4.48 -2.60
N PRO A 222 -22.27 -4.35 -3.90
CA PRO A 222 -21.54 -3.48 -4.80
C PRO A 222 -21.72 -2.01 -4.41
N ILE A 223 -20.60 -1.28 -4.34
CA ILE A 223 -20.58 0.14 -3.98
C ILE A 223 -20.52 1.02 -5.22
N LEU A 224 -19.96 0.48 -6.28
CA LEU A 224 -19.87 1.12 -7.60
C LEU A 224 -20.66 0.28 -8.59
N PHE A 225 -21.32 0.94 -9.51
CA PHE A 225 -22.19 0.32 -10.50
C PHE A 225 -21.75 0.71 -11.90
N GLY A 226 -21.83 -0.22 -12.85
CA GLY A 226 -21.46 0.05 -14.23
C GLY A 226 -21.47 -1.20 -15.11
N GLY A 227 -21.17 -1.04 -16.38
CA GLY A 227 -21.06 -2.17 -17.29
C GLY A 227 -19.85 -3.03 -17.00
N THR A 228 -20.03 -4.33 -16.89
CA THR A 228 -18.96 -5.31 -16.61
C THR A 228 -18.56 -6.13 -17.84
N GLY A 229 -19.35 -6.02 -18.93
CA GLY A 229 -19.18 -6.80 -20.14
C GLY A 229 -19.86 -8.17 -20.14
N THR A 230 -20.45 -8.55 -19.02
CA THR A 230 -21.23 -9.77 -18.84
C THR A 230 -22.66 -9.42 -18.45
N GLU A 231 -23.61 -10.35 -18.65
CA GLU A 231 -25.02 -10.23 -18.23
C GLU A 231 -25.70 -8.88 -18.57
N SER A 232 -25.42 -8.33 -19.77
CA SER A 232 -25.84 -6.96 -20.17
C SER A 232 -27.36 -6.74 -20.16
N ALA A 233 -28.18 -7.77 -20.14
CA ALA A 233 -29.63 -7.67 -20.03
C ALA A 233 -30.10 -7.50 -18.59
N ASN A 234 -29.27 -7.86 -17.60
CA ASN A 234 -29.55 -7.67 -16.21
C ASN A 234 -29.20 -6.24 -15.77
N GLN A 235 -30.05 -5.59 -14.97
CA GLN A 235 -29.76 -4.23 -14.44
C GLN A 235 -29.03 -4.28 -13.11
N ASP A 236 -28.98 -5.45 -12.44
CA ASP A 236 -28.18 -5.65 -11.25
C ASP A 236 -26.73 -5.96 -11.62
N MET A 237 -25.79 -5.66 -10.71
CA MET A 237 -24.41 -6.10 -10.87
C MET A 237 -24.32 -7.63 -10.85
N PRO A 238 -23.45 -8.25 -11.66
CA PRO A 238 -23.33 -9.70 -11.68
C PRO A 238 -22.92 -10.24 -10.30
N LEU A 239 -23.28 -11.50 -10.05
CA LEU A 239 -22.86 -12.19 -8.83
C LEU A 239 -21.49 -12.84 -8.97
N SER A 240 -21.04 -13.05 -10.22
CA SER A 240 -19.73 -13.65 -10.50
C SER A 240 -18.57 -12.76 -10.05
N LEU A 241 -17.53 -13.38 -9.51
CA LEU A 241 -16.28 -12.74 -9.17
C LEU A 241 -15.25 -12.98 -10.29
N PRO A 242 -14.45 -12.00 -10.62
CA PRO A 242 -14.32 -10.67 -10.02
C PRO A 242 -15.25 -9.60 -10.62
N GLU A 243 -16.07 -9.92 -11.63
CA GLU A 243 -16.87 -8.98 -12.43
C GLU A 243 -17.81 -8.13 -11.56
N ARG A 244 -18.25 -8.65 -10.42
CA ARG A 244 -19.09 -7.94 -9.44
C ARG A 244 -18.48 -6.61 -8.97
N TYR A 245 -17.16 -6.54 -8.91
CA TYR A 245 -16.44 -5.37 -8.41
C TYR A 245 -15.61 -4.67 -9.50
N GLU A 246 -15.49 -5.24 -10.69
CA GLU A 246 -14.75 -4.66 -11.82
C GLU A 246 -15.69 -4.02 -12.84
N MET A 247 -16.04 -2.77 -12.65
CA MET A 247 -16.87 -2.03 -13.58
C MET A 247 -16.05 -1.23 -14.59
N GLY A 248 -16.56 -1.13 -15.80
CA GLY A 248 -15.91 -0.39 -16.89
C GLY A 248 -14.92 -1.22 -17.68
N THR A 249 -14.07 -0.55 -18.45
CA THR A 249 -13.00 -1.18 -19.22
C THR A 249 -11.74 -1.24 -18.36
N LEU A 250 -11.19 -2.44 -18.17
CA LEU A 250 -9.96 -2.64 -17.43
C LEU A 250 -8.78 -1.88 -18.10
N ASN A 251 -7.89 -1.36 -17.27
CA ASN A 251 -6.62 -0.78 -17.72
C ASN A 251 -5.64 -1.89 -18.16
N THR A 252 -5.88 -2.45 -19.35
CA THR A 252 -5.11 -3.60 -19.86
C THR A 252 -3.64 -3.28 -20.11
N VAL A 253 -3.31 -2.03 -20.45
CA VAL A 253 -1.92 -1.57 -20.55
C VAL A 253 -1.26 -1.54 -19.17
N GLY A 254 -1.95 -1.02 -18.15
CA GLY A 254 -1.46 -1.08 -16.77
C GLY A 254 -1.30 -2.51 -16.27
N ILE A 255 -2.23 -3.41 -16.63
CA ILE A 255 -2.14 -4.84 -16.28
C ILE A 255 -0.93 -5.50 -16.96
N SER A 256 -0.60 -5.16 -18.22
CA SER A 256 0.58 -5.71 -18.90
C SER A 256 1.88 -5.30 -18.20
N GLY A 257 1.98 -4.03 -17.78
CA GLY A 257 3.12 -3.56 -17.00
C GLY A 257 3.20 -4.19 -15.61
N LEU A 258 2.06 -4.39 -14.95
CA LEU A 258 2.00 -5.08 -13.65
C LEU A 258 2.38 -6.57 -13.79
N TYR A 259 1.97 -7.23 -14.86
CA TYR A 259 2.41 -8.59 -15.18
C TYR A 259 3.93 -8.68 -15.29
N ALA A 260 4.55 -7.76 -16.04
CA ALA A 260 5.99 -7.71 -16.22
C ALA A 260 6.72 -7.46 -14.89
N SER A 261 6.24 -6.51 -14.07
CA SER A 261 6.85 -6.20 -12.78
C SER A 261 6.75 -7.36 -11.79
N ILE A 262 5.61 -8.05 -11.72
CA ILE A 262 5.45 -9.21 -10.82
C ILE A 262 6.37 -10.36 -11.25
N ASN A 263 6.48 -10.67 -12.54
CA ASN A 263 7.43 -11.67 -13.00
C ASN A 263 8.88 -11.28 -12.67
N TRP A 264 9.23 -10.00 -12.78
CA TRP A 264 10.53 -9.51 -12.38
C TRP A 264 10.76 -9.68 -10.87
N ILE A 265 9.77 -9.34 -10.01
CA ILE A 265 9.84 -9.54 -8.55
C ILE A 265 10.02 -11.02 -8.21
N LEU A 266 9.22 -11.90 -8.81
CA LEU A 266 9.30 -13.34 -8.57
C LEU A 266 10.66 -13.92 -8.97
N ALA A 267 11.23 -13.45 -10.08
CA ALA A 267 12.56 -13.87 -10.55
C ALA A 267 13.69 -13.33 -9.66
N HIS A 268 13.55 -12.12 -9.12
CA HIS A 268 14.54 -11.50 -8.22
C HIS A 268 14.47 -12.07 -6.80
N GLY A 269 13.26 -12.39 -6.34
CA GLY A 269 12.93 -12.89 -5.01
C GLY A 269 12.55 -11.77 -4.05
N VAL A 270 11.39 -11.93 -3.39
CA VAL A 270 10.84 -10.96 -2.42
C VAL A 270 11.81 -10.69 -1.27
N ASP A 271 12.38 -11.74 -0.68
CA ASP A 271 13.35 -11.62 0.41
C ASP A 271 14.63 -10.88 -0.01
N THR A 272 15.05 -11.06 -1.26
CA THR A 272 16.23 -10.36 -1.80
C THR A 272 15.93 -8.88 -1.92
N LEU A 273 14.77 -8.51 -2.50
CA LEU A 273 14.33 -7.12 -2.61
C LEU A 273 14.20 -6.44 -1.24
N PHE A 274 13.61 -7.14 -0.28
CA PHE A 274 13.48 -6.62 1.08
C PHE A 274 14.84 -6.36 1.72
N ARG A 275 15.79 -7.30 1.60
CA ARG A 275 17.14 -7.14 2.12
C ARG A 275 17.88 -5.97 1.47
N GLU A 276 17.83 -5.85 0.14
CA GLU A 276 18.44 -4.74 -0.61
C GLU A 276 17.87 -3.38 -0.19
N GLU A 277 16.54 -3.30 -0.04
CA GLU A 277 15.88 -2.07 0.44
C GLU A 277 16.26 -1.76 1.89
N HIS A 278 16.35 -2.78 2.76
CA HIS A 278 16.75 -2.63 4.15
C HIS A 278 18.20 -2.15 4.29
N GLU A 279 19.13 -2.65 3.45
CA GLU A 279 20.50 -2.14 3.36
C GLU A 279 20.53 -0.66 2.99
N LYS A 280 19.74 -0.25 1.99
CA LYS A 280 19.62 1.17 1.59
C LYS A 280 18.99 2.03 2.69
N ARG A 281 17.99 1.49 3.42
CA ARG A 281 17.43 2.16 4.59
C ARG A 281 18.48 2.37 5.69
N SER A 282 19.31 1.38 5.94
CA SER A 282 20.40 1.47 6.93
C SER A 282 21.44 2.53 6.53
N MET A 283 21.80 2.58 5.26
CA MET A 283 22.68 3.64 4.72
C MET A 283 22.05 5.03 4.91
N LEU A 284 20.75 5.18 4.61
CA LEU A 284 20.01 6.43 4.79
C LEU A 284 19.99 6.87 6.26
N LEU A 285 19.67 5.96 7.18
CA LEU A 285 19.70 6.25 8.61
C LEU A 285 21.07 6.68 9.09
N SER A 286 22.12 5.97 8.69
CA SER A 286 23.51 6.32 9.05
C SER A 286 23.87 7.71 8.55
N LEU A 287 23.57 8.02 7.30
CA LEU A 287 23.82 9.34 6.73
C LEU A 287 23.08 10.46 7.47
N LEU A 288 21.77 10.29 7.74
CA LEU A 288 20.98 11.30 8.44
C LEU A 288 21.44 11.51 9.90
N GLN A 289 21.97 10.45 10.54
CA GLN A 289 22.46 10.51 11.92
C GLN A 289 23.86 11.15 12.07
N GLU A 290 24.58 11.41 10.96
CA GLU A 290 25.83 12.16 10.98
C GLU A 290 25.61 13.64 11.35
N TYR A 291 24.36 14.15 11.28
CA TYR A 291 24.01 15.55 11.46
C TYR A 291 23.14 15.76 12.73
N ASP A 292 23.70 16.45 13.73
CA ASP A 292 23.03 16.68 15.02
C ASP A 292 21.73 17.49 14.91
N PHE A 293 21.57 18.28 13.84
CA PHE A 293 20.35 19.04 13.58
C PHE A 293 19.21 18.20 13.00
N ILE A 294 19.44 16.90 12.69
CA ILE A 294 18.41 15.99 12.18
C ILE A 294 17.89 15.11 13.31
N LYS A 295 16.58 15.15 13.50
CA LYS A 295 15.87 14.26 14.43
C LYS A 295 15.06 13.23 13.66
N ILE A 296 15.48 11.96 13.70
CA ILE A 296 14.70 10.83 13.15
C ILE A 296 13.41 10.67 13.96
N VAL A 297 12.31 10.45 13.27
CA VAL A 297 10.96 10.31 13.85
C VAL A 297 10.42 8.91 13.59
N GLY A 298 9.84 8.30 14.61
CA GLY A 298 9.17 7.00 14.46
C GLY A 298 10.12 5.86 14.10
N ASN A 299 11.30 5.82 14.72
CA ASN A 299 12.30 4.79 14.49
C ASN A 299 12.71 4.13 15.83
N ARG A 300 13.03 2.85 15.77
CA ARG A 300 13.63 2.05 16.85
C ARG A 300 14.58 1.01 16.26
N ALA A 301 15.34 0.35 17.07
CA ALA A 301 16.13 -0.81 16.65
C ALA A 301 15.21 -1.97 16.23
N GLY A 302 15.58 -2.71 15.21
CA GLY A 302 14.86 -3.87 14.68
C GLY A 302 14.79 -3.84 13.16
N ASP A 303 14.45 -4.97 12.57
CA ASP A 303 14.40 -5.19 11.12
C ASP A 303 12.97 -5.08 10.55
N ASP A 304 12.00 -4.72 11.38
CA ASP A 304 10.60 -4.60 11.02
C ASP A 304 10.24 -3.21 10.45
N PHE A 305 11.02 -2.77 9.46
CA PHE A 305 10.80 -1.52 8.74
C PHE A 305 11.05 -1.71 7.23
N VAL A 306 10.18 -1.12 6.41
CA VAL A 306 10.45 -0.92 4.98
C VAL A 306 11.31 0.33 4.74
N GLY A 307 11.77 0.57 3.53
CA GLY A 307 12.71 1.61 3.12
C GLY A 307 12.25 3.05 3.32
N ILE A 308 11.53 3.35 4.39
CA ILE A 308 10.97 4.68 4.71
C ILE A 308 11.60 5.22 5.99
N VAL A 309 12.04 6.47 5.95
CA VAL A 309 12.55 7.22 7.10
C VAL A 309 11.94 8.62 7.12
N SER A 310 11.35 9.01 8.23
CA SER A 310 10.88 10.38 8.47
C SER A 310 11.77 11.12 9.45
N CYS A 311 12.02 12.39 9.21
CA CYS A 311 12.81 13.22 10.10
C CYS A 311 12.28 14.67 10.20
N LEU A 312 12.80 15.39 11.18
CA LEU A 312 12.69 16.82 11.34
C LEU A 312 14.08 17.44 11.25
N ILE A 313 14.19 18.62 10.69
CA ILE A 313 15.40 19.44 10.69
C ILE A 313 15.20 20.59 11.68
N GLN A 314 16.10 20.72 12.64
CA GLN A 314 16.01 21.76 13.65
C GLN A 314 16.13 23.15 12.99
N GLY A 315 15.24 24.07 13.36
CA GLY A 315 15.23 25.43 12.82
C GLY A 315 14.58 25.60 11.45
N ILE A 316 14.27 24.50 10.74
CA ILE A 316 13.66 24.53 9.39
C ILE A 316 12.32 23.79 9.38
N SER A 317 11.29 24.42 8.81
CA SER A 317 10.00 23.73 8.62
C SER A 317 10.13 22.60 7.60
N SER A 318 9.25 21.57 7.70
CA SER A 318 9.25 20.47 6.72
C SER A 318 9.02 20.97 5.28
N GLU A 319 8.24 22.04 5.10
CA GLU A 319 7.96 22.65 3.81
C GLU A 319 9.20 23.34 3.24
N SER A 320 9.87 24.22 4.04
CA SER A 320 11.10 24.90 3.62
C SER A 320 12.24 23.93 3.34
N ALA A 321 12.36 22.85 4.14
CA ALA A 321 13.32 21.79 3.85
C ALA A 321 13.03 21.10 2.52
N GLY A 322 11.75 20.86 2.19
CA GLY A 322 11.34 20.33 0.89
C GLY A 322 11.75 21.21 -0.27
N GLU A 323 11.67 22.54 -0.14
CA GLU A 323 12.13 23.50 -1.15
C GLU A 323 13.65 23.45 -1.33
N ILE A 324 14.40 23.32 -0.23
CA ILE A 324 15.87 23.19 -0.28
C ILE A 324 16.25 21.89 -1.00
N PHE A 325 15.66 20.74 -0.66
CA PHE A 325 15.94 19.49 -1.34
C PHE A 325 15.57 19.55 -2.83
N SER A 326 14.41 20.12 -3.17
CA SER A 326 13.96 20.28 -4.55
C SER A 326 14.93 21.14 -5.37
N SER A 327 15.45 22.25 -4.82
CA SER A 327 16.43 23.12 -5.49
C SER A 327 17.79 22.44 -5.68
N ASN A 328 18.10 21.41 -4.88
CA ASN A 328 19.28 20.55 -5.03
C ASN A 328 18.98 19.26 -5.85
N ASN A 329 17.91 19.24 -6.65
CA ASN A 329 17.51 18.08 -7.46
C ASN A 329 17.29 16.79 -6.67
N ILE A 330 16.74 16.88 -5.46
CA ILE A 330 16.40 15.74 -4.61
C ILE A 330 14.89 15.68 -4.43
N ALA A 331 14.28 14.56 -4.82
CA ALA A 331 12.87 14.31 -4.62
C ALA A 331 12.62 13.68 -3.23
N VAL A 332 11.91 14.39 -2.36
CA VAL A 332 11.45 13.93 -1.05
C VAL A 332 9.97 14.28 -0.86
N ARG A 333 9.35 13.74 0.17
CA ARG A 333 7.97 14.09 0.54
C ARG A 333 7.93 14.84 1.86
N THR A 334 7.19 15.95 1.92
CA THR A 334 7.01 16.73 3.14
C THR A 334 5.56 16.79 3.61
N GLY A 335 5.33 17.17 4.85
CA GLY A 335 4.01 17.35 5.44
C GLY A 335 3.45 16.07 6.06
N LEU A 336 2.14 15.85 5.92
CA LEU A 336 1.41 14.77 6.65
C LEU A 336 1.34 13.44 5.89
N GLN A 337 1.96 13.29 4.75
CA GLN A 337 2.00 12.07 3.90
C GLN A 337 0.66 11.30 3.83
N CYS A 338 -0.47 12.01 3.86
CA CYS A 338 -1.82 11.45 3.89
C CYS A 338 -2.14 10.51 5.08
N ALA A 339 -1.43 10.65 6.21
CA ALA A 339 -1.64 9.85 7.42
C ALA A 339 -1.61 10.73 8.69
N PRO A 340 -2.57 11.67 8.87
CA PRO A 340 -2.57 12.62 9.98
C PRO A 340 -2.65 11.94 11.36
N ALA A 341 -3.24 10.74 11.47
CA ALA A 341 -3.29 9.97 12.71
C ALA A 341 -1.87 9.55 13.15
N ALA A 342 -1.06 9.03 12.21
CA ALA A 342 0.35 8.72 12.49
C ALA A 342 1.12 9.93 13.00
N HIS A 343 0.91 11.12 12.44
CA HIS A 343 1.56 12.35 12.90
C HIS A 343 1.08 12.82 14.27
N ARG A 344 -0.21 12.57 14.64
CA ARG A 344 -0.68 12.81 16.01
C ARG A 344 0.02 11.88 17.01
N PHE A 345 0.09 10.58 16.67
CA PHE A 345 0.82 9.61 17.48
C PHE A 345 2.29 9.99 17.67
N LEU A 346 2.97 10.38 16.59
CA LEU A 346 4.38 10.78 16.57
C LEU A 346 4.63 12.20 17.10
N LYS A 347 3.58 12.96 17.47
CA LYS A 347 3.64 14.36 17.95
C LYS A 347 4.27 15.32 16.93
N THR A 348 4.08 15.06 15.66
CA THR A 348 4.52 15.90 14.53
C THR A 348 3.37 16.59 13.79
N PHE A 349 2.13 16.42 14.27
CA PHE A 349 0.97 17.15 13.76
C PHE A 349 0.96 18.58 14.33
N PRO A 350 0.59 19.64 13.55
CA PRO A 350 0.12 19.61 12.16
C PRO A 350 1.23 19.76 11.10
N ALA A 351 2.47 20.07 11.48
CA ALA A 351 3.55 20.40 10.56
C ALA A 351 4.00 19.20 9.67
N GLY A 352 3.85 17.98 10.18
CA GLY A 352 4.34 16.78 9.48
C GLY A 352 5.86 16.61 9.59
N THR A 353 6.42 15.86 8.67
CA THR A 353 7.85 15.51 8.61
C THR A 353 8.38 15.64 7.19
N ILE A 354 9.70 15.56 7.05
CA ILE A 354 10.37 15.24 5.79
C ILE A 354 10.47 13.72 5.75
N ARG A 355 9.95 13.10 4.70
CA ARG A 355 10.02 11.66 4.48
C ARG A 355 10.95 11.35 3.32
N PHE A 356 11.95 10.55 3.58
CA PHE A 356 12.78 9.89 2.58
C PHE A 356 12.30 8.45 2.41
N SER A 357 12.31 7.96 1.19
CA SER A 357 12.03 6.54 0.92
C SER A 357 12.92 6.01 -0.18
N VAL A 358 13.65 4.98 0.16
CA VAL A 358 14.58 4.25 -0.71
C VAL A 358 13.94 2.98 -1.25
N ASN A 359 14.59 2.36 -2.23
CA ASN A 359 14.27 1.03 -2.73
C ASN A 359 15.54 0.36 -3.27
N ALA A 360 15.43 -0.84 -3.85
CA ALA A 360 16.56 -1.57 -4.44
C ALA A 360 17.29 -0.79 -5.55
N PHE A 361 16.61 0.14 -6.25
CA PHE A 361 17.20 0.95 -7.33
C PHE A 361 17.89 2.22 -6.84
N THR A 362 17.75 2.60 -5.57
CA THR A 362 18.45 3.78 -5.00
C THR A 362 19.96 3.55 -5.04
N SER A 363 20.67 4.41 -5.75
CA SER A 363 22.11 4.25 -6.04
C SER A 363 22.99 4.99 -5.02
N ASN A 364 24.28 4.65 -4.97
CA ASN A 364 25.24 5.40 -4.17
C ASN A 364 25.33 6.87 -4.62
N ALA A 365 25.22 7.14 -5.92
CA ALA A 365 25.19 8.51 -6.44
C ALA A 365 24.01 9.33 -5.91
N ASP A 366 22.83 8.69 -5.63
CA ASP A 366 21.72 9.39 -4.97
C ASP A 366 22.10 9.81 -3.55
N PHE A 367 22.80 8.94 -2.81
CA PHE A 367 23.29 9.26 -1.47
C PHE A 367 24.36 10.36 -1.46
N ASP A 368 25.25 10.39 -2.47
CA ASP A 368 26.25 11.44 -2.59
C ASP A 368 25.58 12.81 -2.78
N VAL A 369 24.59 12.90 -3.67
CA VAL A 369 23.79 14.13 -3.86
C VAL A 369 23.03 14.53 -2.59
N LEU A 370 22.50 13.56 -1.84
CA LEU A 370 21.84 13.84 -0.56
C LEU A 370 22.84 14.38 0.46
N ARG A 371 24.04 13.83 0.55
CA ARG A 371 25.11 14.29 1.44
C ARG A 371 25.48 15.75 1.15
N GLU A 372 25.71 16.09 -0.12
CA GLU A 372 26.02 17.47 -0.53
C GLU A 372 24.94 18.47 -0.09
N ALA A 373 23.65 18.08 -0.22
CA ALA A 373 22.55 18.95 0.22
C ALA A 373 22.48 19.07 1.74
N LEU A 374 22.80 18.02 2.50
CA LEU A 374 22.85 18.06 3.96
C LEU A 374 24.02 18.91 4.47
N GLU A 375 25.19 18.83 3.82
CA GLU A 375 26.34 19.70 4.09
C GLU A 375 25.97 21.17 3.84
N PHE A 376 25.32 21.47 2.70
CA PHE A 376 24.82 22.82 2.43
C PHE A 376 23.87 23.34 3.52
N ILE A 377 22.95 22.50 4.01
CA ILE A 377 22.06 22.86 5.11
C ILE A 377 22.88 23.12 6.38
N SER A 378 23.85 22.27 6.70
CA SER A 378 24.72 22.40 7.88
C SER A 378 25.47 23.73 7.90
N ASP A 379 25.98 24.17 6.74
CA ASP A 379 26.77 25.39 6.61
C ASP A 379 25.91 26.67 6.71
N ASN A 380 24.56 26.55 6.62
CA ASN A 380 23.63 27.67 6.57
C ASN A 380 22.64 27.70 7.76
N LEU A 381 22.75 26.76 8.70
CA LEU A 381 22.03 26.77 9.98
C LEU A 381 22.78 27.59 11.04
#